data_7ab60ae329affbdc35ee64bae4c8d984
#
_entry.id   7ab60ae329affbdc35ee64bae4c8d984
#
_cell.length_a   1.000
_cell.length_b   1.000
_cell.length_c   1.000
_cell.angle_alpha   90.00
_cell.angle_beta   90.00
_cell.angle_gamma   90.00
#
_symmetry.space_group_name_H-M   'P 1'
#
loop_
_entity.id
_entity.type
_entity.pdbx_description
1 polymer ?
#
loop_
_entity_poly.entity_id
_entity_poly.type
_entity_poly.pdbx_seq_one_letter_code
_entity_poly.pdbx_strand_id
1 'polypeptide(L)'
;MIRFIGIILSILLTSFYFFPFEFLALPGINTKMAMAGVSLVILAFQLGMKANAVIDKDFFNLSILALLISLISLITMVYNNTEDASFLTYFISMWVWLGGAYTLTQWIKFVHGKLSVRLCCNYLITVCVFQCFVAYAMSINPVLDGFVDSFLGGEAFMGRAEGRMYGIGCALDVAGLRFSTILITIVFLLMNDYAHIKKYIPLYLVAFLIITTI
;
A
#
# COMPACT_ATOMS: atom_id res chain seq x y z
N MET A 1 0.19 23.17 13.93
CA MET A 1 -0.11 23.20 12.49
C MET A 1 0.74 22.23 11.70
N ILE A 2 2.07 22.29 11.73
CA ILE A 2 3.00 21.40 10.96
C ILE A 2 2.75 19.91 11.21
N ARG A 3 2.60 19.49 12.48
CA ARG A 3 2.34 18.09 12.83
C ARG A 3 1.00 17.56 12.29
N PHE A 4 -0.01 18.39 12.27
CA PHE A 4 -1.32 18.03 11.71
C PHE A 4 -1.24 17.80 10.19
N ILE A 5 -0.57 18.68 9.46
CA ILE A 5 -0.31 18.52 8.02
C ILE A 5 0.51 17.24 7.78
N GLY A 6 1.52 16.97 8.62
CA GLY A 6 2.32 15.76 8.55
C GLY A 6 1.47 14.48 8.71
N ILE A 7 0.49 14.47 9.60
CA ILE A 7 -0.42 13.33 9.79
C ILE A 7 -1.31 13.13 8.55
N ILE A 8 -1.90 14.20 8.01
CA ILE A 8 -2.72 14.12 6.78
C ILE A 8 -1.89 13.56 5.63
N LEU A 9 -0.68 14.06 5.45
CA LEU A 9 0.22 13.57 4.40
C LEU A 9 0.64 12.10 4.65
N SER A 10 0.79 11.67 5.92
CA SER A 10 1.02 10.26 6.24
C SER A 10 -0.15 9.37 5.83
N ILE A 11 -1.40 9.81 6.04
CA ILE A 11 -2.60 9.08 5.59
C ILE A 11 -2.61 8.99 4.05
N LEU A 12 -2.33 10.10 3.37
CA LEU A 12 -2.29 10.14 1.90
C LEU A 12 -1.20 9.21 1.33
N LEU A 13 0.02 9.28 1.84
CA LEU A 13 1.11 8.39 1.41
C LEU A 13 0.81 6.92 1.74
N THR A 14 0.18 6.64 2.88
CA THR A 14 -0.26 5.27 3.20
C THR A 14 -1.31 4.79 2.22
N SER A 15 -2.25 5.65 1.80
CA SER A 15 -3.22 5.33 0.76
C SER A 15 -2.55 5.05 -0.59
N PHE A 16 -1.61 5.87 -1.01
CA PHE A 16 -0.85 5.69 -2.26
C PHE A 16 -0.03 4.40 -2.29
N TYR A 17 0.48 3.99 -1.14
CA TYR A 17 1.22 2.74 -1.01
C TYR A 17 0.29 1.53 -1.00
N PHE A 18 -0.76 1.57 -0.17
CA PHE A 18 -1.62 0.42 0.09
C PHE A 18 -2.69 0.21 -0.98
N PHE A 19 -3.20 1.29 -1.58
CA PHE A 19 -4.12 1.31 -2.70
C PHE A 19 -3.50 2.07 -3.89
N PRO A 20 -2.46 1.49 -4.53
CA PRO A 20 -1.80 2.14 -5.63
C PRO A 20 -2.73 2.25 -6.84
N PHE A 21 -2.65 3.37 -7.51
CA PHE A 21 -3.35 3.65 -8.75
C PHE A 21 -2.43 4.41 -9.72
N GLU A 22 -2.76 4.40 -10.99
CA GLU A 22 -2.10 5.17 -12.02
C GLU A 22 -2.87 6.46 -12.28
N PHE A 23 -2.14 7.54 -12.51
CA PHE A 23 -2.74 8.75 -13.02
C PHE A 23 -2.84 8.67 -14.55
N LEU A 24 -3.95 9.12 -15.11
CA LEU A 24 -4.14 9.18 -16.56
C LEU A 24 -3.02 9.97 -17.26
N ALA A 25 -2.48 10.99 -16.60
CA ALA A 25 -1.37 11.81 -17.09
C ALA A 25 0.00 11.09 -17.08
N LEU A 26 0.16 9.96 -16.37
CA LEU A 26 1.41 9.22 -16.21
C LEU A 26 1.17 7.71 -16.38
N PRO A 27 0.80 7.26 -17.57
CA PRO A 27 0.49 5.86 -17.81
C PRO A 27 1.72 4.96 -17.55
N GLY A 28 1.48 3.80 -16.94
CA GLY A 28 2.52 2.84 -16.60
C GLY A 28 3.26 3.11 -15.29
N ILE A 29 3.02 4.25 -14.63
CA ILE A 29 3.62 4.57 -13.32
C ILE A 29 2.52 4.70 -12.28
N ASN A 30 2.41 3.72 -11.39
CA ASN A 30 1.50 3.83 -10.26
C ASN A 30 2.15 4.56 -9.07
N THR A 31 1.30 5.03 -8.14
CA THR A 31 1.72 5.80 -6.97
C THR A 31 2.76 5.07 -6.11
N LYS A 32 2.68 3.74 -6.00
CA LYS A 32 3.66 2.92 -5.27
C LYS A 32 5.03 2.92 -5.96
N MET A 33 5.08 2.86 -7.31
CA MET A 33 6.32 2.97 -8.07
C MET A 33 6.96 4.35 -7.89
N ALA A 34 6.16 5.41 -7.89
CA ALA A 34 6.66 6.76 -7.60
C ALA A 34 7.27 6.84 -6.19
N MET A 35 6.63 6.25 -5.18
CA MET A 35 7.20 6.17 -3.83
C MET A 35 8.49 5.34 -3.77
N ALA A 36 8.59 4.26 -4.54
CA ALA A 36 9.83 3.50 -4.65
C ALA A 36 10.96 4.32 -5.29
N GLY A 37 10.65 5.14 -6.30
CA GLY A 37 11.60 6.10 -6.87
C GLY A 37 12.13 7.10 -5.82
N VAL A 38 11.25 7.64 -4.98
CA VAL A 38 11.63 8.50 -3.85
C VAL A 38 12.54 7.77 -2.87
N SER A 39 12.31 6.48 -2.62
CA SER A 39 13.19 5.69 -1.73
C SER A 39 14.63 5.61 -2.24
N LEU A 40 14.82 5.49 -3.55
CA LEU A 40 16.17 5.47 -4.14
C LEU A 40 16.89 6.81 -3.92
N VAL A 41 16.17 7.93 -4.04
CA VAL A 41 16.74 9.27 -3.75
C VAL A 41 17.11 9.38 -2.28
N ILE A 42 16.25 8.95 -1.35
CA ILE A 42 16.53 8.96 0.09
C ILE A 42 17.75 8.09 0.41
N LEU A 43 17.83 6.88 -0.16
CA LEU A 43 18.97 5.98 0.05
C LEU A 43 20.27 6.57 -0.50
N ALA A 44 20.25 7.13 -1.73
CA ALA A 44 21.40 7.76 -2.33
C ALA A 44 21.91 8.93 -1.48
N PHE A 45 21.01 9.77 -0.96
CA PHE A 45 21.33 10.85 -0.07
C PHE A 45 21.95 10.37 1.25
N GLN A 46 21.37 9.34 1.88
CA GLN A 46 21.90 8.76 3.12
C GLN A 46 23.30 8.14 2.93
N LEU A 47 23.51 7.44 1.82
CA LEU A 47 24.83 6.88 1.47
C LEU A 47 25.84 7.99 1.21
N GLY A 48 25.46 9.05 0.49
CA GLY A 48 26.34 10.20 0.22
C GLY A 48 26.75 10.96 1.48
N MET A 49 25.88 11.04 2.49
CA MET A 49 26.15 11.67 3.77
C MET A 49 26.89 10.75 4.77
N LYS A 50 27.32 9.55 4.36
CA LYS A 50 27.89 8.52 5.25
C LYS A 50 27.01 8.23 6.48
N ALA A 51 25.73 8.55 6.43
CA ALA A 51 24.78 8.09 7.41
C ALA A 51 24.72 6.56 7.30
N ASN A 52 24.69 5.85 8.45
CA ASN A 52 24.67 4.39 8.50
C ASN A 52 23.40 3.83 7.83
N ALA A 53 23.36 3.88 6.51
CA ALA A 53 22.38 3.15 5.71
C ALA A 53 22.81 1.68 5.73
N VAL A 54 22.43 0.96 6.76
CA VAL A 54 22.65 -0.48 6.84
C VAL A 54 21.59 -1.11 5.95
N ILE A 55 22.02 -1.60 4.79
CA ILE A 55 21.20 -2.57 4.04
C ILE A 55 21.21 -3.82 4.90
N ASP A 56 20.07 -4.12 5.52
CA ASP A 56 19.92 -5.26 6.41
C ASP A 56 20.16 -6.56 5.65
N LYS A 57 20.77 -7.54 6.30
CA LYS A 57 21.01 -8.89 5.76
C LYS A 57 19.71 -9.54 5.29
N ASP A 58 18.62 -9.31 6.00
CA ASP A 58 17.30 -9.85 5.64
C ASP A 58 16.79 -9.26 4.32
N PHE A 59 17.02 -7.97 4.08
CA PHE A 59 16.69 -7.34 2.80
C PHE A 59 17.49 -7.96 1.64
N PHE A 60 18.78 -8.25 1.85
CA PHE A 60 19.63 -8.91 0.86
C PHE A 60 19.14 -10.33 0.57
N ASN A 61 18.83 -11.11 1.60
CA ASN A 61 18.30 -12.47 1.47
C ASN A 61 16.96 -12.48 0.69
N LEU A 62 16.04 -11.57 1.02
CA LEU A 62 14.77 -11.40 0.30
C LEU A 62 14.99 -11.05 -1.17
N SER A 63 15.97 -10.20 -1.46
CA SER A 63 16.33 -9.84 -2.84
C SER A 63 16.82 -11.03 -3.63
N ILE A 64 17.68 -11.88 -3.04
CA ILE A 64 18.14 -13.12 -3.67
C ILE A 64 16.97 -14.07 -3.93
N LEU A 65 16.09 -14.28 -2.95
CA LEU A 65 14.92 -15.15 -3.12
C LEU A 65 14.00 -14.66 -4.25
N ALA A 66 13.75 -13.37 -4.32
CA ALA A 66 12.95 -12.78 -5.39
C ALA A 66 13.61 -12.93 -6.77
N LEU A 67 14.95 -12.79 -6.84
CA LEU A 67 15.70 -13.02 -8.06
C LEU A 67 15.61 -14.50 -8.49
N LEU A 68 15.72 -15.43 -7.57
CA LEU A 68 15.58 -16.86 -7.85
C LEU A 68 14.18 -17.19 -8.38
N ILE A 69 13.12 -16.60 -7.82
CA ILE A 69 11.74 -16.76 -8.32
C ILE A 69 11.66 -16.26 -9.78
N SER A 70 12.20 -15.09 -10.08
CA SER A 70 12.21 -14.54 -11.45
C SER A 70 13.00 -15.44 -12.42
N LEU A 71 14.13 -16.00 -12.01
CA LEU A 71 14.94 -16.92 -12.84
C LEU A 71 14.21 -18.23 -13.09
N ILE A 72 13.60 -18.84 -12.05
CA ILE A 72 12.80 -20.05 -12.21
C ILE A 72 11.62 -19.80 -13.14
N SER A 73 10.94 -18.66 -13.00
CA SER A 73 9.85 -18.27 -13.90
C SER A 73 10.32 -18.17 -15.36
N LEU A 74 11.47 -17.57 -15.60
CA LEU A 74 12.06 -17.48 -16.94
C LEU A 74 12.31 -18.88 -17.52
N ILE A 75 12.92 -19.79 -16.75
CA ILE A 75 13.18 -21.16 -17.17
C ILE A 75 11.87 -21.88 -17.49
N THR A 76 10.88 -21.75 -16.62
CA THR A 76 9.56 -22.39 -16.77
C THR A 76 8.82 -21.86 -18.02
N MET A 77 8.88 -20.56 -18.25
CA MET A 77 8.28 -19.90 -19.42
C MET A 77 8.91 -20.43 -20.72
N VAL A 78 10.24 -20.48 -20.77
CA VAL A 78 10.98 -21.00 -21.94
C VAL A 78 10.73 -22.50 -22.14
N TYR A 79 10.76 -23.31 -21.07
CA TYR A 79 10.56 -24.75 -21.14
C TYR A 79 9.15 -25.13 -21.61
N ASN A 80 8.12 -24.45 -21.11
CA ASN A 80 6.73 -24.72 -21.46
C ASN A 80 6.26 -23.94 -22.72
N ASN A 81 7.11 -23.14 -23.32
CA ASN A 81 6.79 -22.28 -24.47
C ASN A 81 5.51 -21.44 -24.24
N THR A 82 5.43 -20.82 -23.06
CA THR A 82 4.30 -19.96 -22.66
C THR A 82 4.69 -18.49 -22.71
N GLU A 83 3.71 -17.63 -22.92
CA GLU A 83 3.89 -16.17 -22.86
C GLU A 83 3.61 -15.58 -21.46
N ASP A 84 3.35 -16.42 -20.46
CA ASP A 84 3.05 -15.99 -19.08
C ASP A 84 4.31 -15.50 -18.38
N ALA A 85 4.49 -14.18 -18.37
CA ALA A 85 5.60 -13.47 -17.73
C ALA A 85 5.25 -12.99 -16.30
N SER A 86 4.16 -13.44 -15.69
CA SER A 86 3.62 -12.91 -14.42
C SER A 86 4.65 -12.85 -13.28
N PHE A 87 5.50 -13.86 -13.17
CA PHE A 87 6.53 -13.92 -12.13
C PHE A 87 7.92 -13.50 -12.60
N LEU A 88 8.11 -13.25 -13.89
CA LEU A 88 9.40 -12.84 -14.44
C LEU A 88 9.89 -11.53 -13.84
N THR A 89 8.97 -10.58 -13.63
CA THR A 89 9.24 -9.26 -13.05
C THR A 89 9.16 -9.23 -11.53
N TYR A 90 9.07 -10.38 -10.87
CA TYR A 90 8.85 -10.47 -9.42
C TYR A 90 9.95 -9.76 -8.61
N PHE A 91 11.20 -9.87 -9.05
CA PHE A 91 12.34 -9.18 -8.44
C PHE A 91 12.14 -7.66 -8.41
N ILE A 92 11.72 -7.07 -9.54
CA ILE A 92 11.45 -5.62 -9.64
C ILE A 92 10.25 -5.25 -8.77
N SER A 93 9.17 -6.03 -8.86
CA SER A 93 7.96 -5.81 -8.08
C SER A 93 8.23 -5.83 -6.57
N MET A 94 9.05 -6.77 -6.10
CA MET A 94 9.47 -6.83 -4.69
C MET A 94 10.21 -5.55 -4.28
N TRP A 95 11.15 -5.06 -5.10
CA TRP A 95 11.88 -3.83 -4.82
C TRP A 95 10.97 -2.60 -4.80
N VAL A 96 9.95 -2.55 -5.68
CA VAL A 96 8.93 -1.50 -5.66
C VAL A 96 8.12 -1.54 -4.36
N TRP A 97 7.74 -2.73 -3.89
CA TRP A 97 7.05 -2.88 -2.61
C TRP A 97 7.92 -2.42 -1.43
N LEU A 98 9.15 -2.89 -1.35
CA LEU A 98 10.06 -2.54 -0.25
C LEU A 98 10.46 -1.06 -0.29
N GLY A 99 10.75 -0.50 -1.45
CA GLY A 99 11.07 0.92 -1.61
C GLY A 99 9.90 1.83 -1.22
N GLY A 100 8.68 1.50 -1.66
CA GLY A 100 7.48 2.22 -1.25
C GLY A 100 7.25 2.17 0.26
N ALA A 101 7.40 0.99 0.88
CA ALA A 101 7.33 0.81 2.34
C ALA A 101 8.41 1.61 3.06
N TYR A 102 9.63 1.64 2.52
CA TYR A 102 10.74 2.41 3.09
C TYR A 102 10.42 3.90 3.11
N THR A 103 9.99 4.47 1.99
CA THR A 103 9.58 5.88 1.90
C THR A 103 8.49 6.20 2.93
N LEU A 104 7.45 5.39 3.02
CA LEU A 104 6.35 5.57 3.95
C LEU A 104 6.83 5.53 5.41
N THR A 105 7.63 4.54 5.78
CA THR A 105 8.12 4.37 7.15
C THR A 105 9.07 5.47 7.56
N GLN A 106 9.96 5.95 6.67
CA GLN A 106 10.82 7.10 6.94
C GLN A 106 10.00 8.38 7.14
N TRP A 107 8.96 8.59 6.35
CA TRP A 107 8.05 9.72 6.52
C TRP A 107 7.31 9.66 7.87
N ILE A 108 6.71 8.53 8.22
CA ILE A 108 6.04 8.33 9.51
C ILE A 108 7.01 8.57 10.67
N LYS A 109 8.24 8.06 10.58
CA LYS A 109 9.29 8.29 11.58
C LYS A 109 9.63 9.76 11.71
N PHE A 110 9.73 10.49 10.60
CA PHE A 110 9.98 11.92 10.59
C PHE A 110 8.85 12.70 11.31
N VAL A 111 7.59 12.40 11.02
CA VAL A 111 6.43 13.10 11.61
C VAL A 111 6.24 12.80 13.10
N HIS A 112 6.49 11.55 13.52
CA HIS A 112 6.23 11.09 14.89
C HIS A 112 7.48 11.02 15.78
N GLY A 113 8.67 11.16 15.20
CA GLY A 113 9.95 10.98 15.91
C GLY A 113 10.32 9.53 16.21
N LYS A 114 9.35 8.59 16.07
CA LYS A 114 9.52 7.15 16.30
C LYS A 114 8.66 6.35 15.34
N LEU A 115 9.11 5.15 15.03
CA LEU A 115 8.37 4.17 14.26
C LEU A 115 7.95 3.01 15.17
N SER A 116 6.72 2.53 15.03
CA SER A 116 6.25 1.31 15.69
C SER A 116 5.27 0.57 14.78
N VAL A 117 5.23 -0.75 14.88
CA VAL A 117 4.30 -1.59 14.13
C VAL A 117 2.86 -1.13 14.35
N ARG A 118 2.47 -0.90 15.61
CA ARG A 118 1.13 -0.38 15.96
C ARG A 118 0.80 0.92 15.23
N LEU A 119 1.76 1.86 15.16
CA LEU A 119 1.55 3.14 14.47
C LEU A 119 1.29 2.93 12.97
N CYS A 120 2.08 2.07 12.33
CA CYS A 120 1.87 1.70 10.92
C CYS A 120 0.52 1.01 10.71
N CYS A 121 0.16 0.06 11.56
CA CYS A 121 -1.15 -0.61 11.52
C CYS A 121 -2.30 0.39 11.65
N ASN A 122 -2.19 1.37 12.55
CA ASN A 122 -3.22 2.40 12.72
C ASN A 122 -3.41 3.23 11.45
N TYR A 123 -2.33 3.59 10.75
CA TYR A 123 -2.44 4.28 9.47
C TYR A 123 -3.12 3.41 8.41
N LEU A 124 -2.76 2.13 8.32
CA LEU A 124 -3.39 1.19 7.38
C LEU A 124 -4.89 1.02 7.67
N ILE A 125 -5.27 0.85 8.94
CA ILE A 125 -6.68 0.76 9.36
C ILE A 125 -7.43 2.05 8.99
N THR A 126 -6.84 3.22 9.28
CA THR A 126 -7.44 4.52 8.96
C THR A 126 -7.67 4.67 7.47
N VAL A 127 -6.71 4.27 6.64
CA VAL A 127 -6.82 4.33 5.18
C VAL A 127 -7.91 3.38 4.67
N CYS A 128 -8.02 2.17 5.20
CA CYS A 128 -9.09 1.24 4.82
C CYS A 128 -10.48 1.77 5.17
N VAL A 129 -10.66 2.31 6.39
CA VAL A 129 -11.92 2.96 6.78
C VAL A 129 -12.23 4.14 5.86
N PHE A 130 -11.24 4.97 5.53
CA PHE A 130 -11.40 6.08 4.60
C PHE A 130 -11.82 5.60 3.19
N GLN A 131 -11.21 4.53 2.68
CA GLN A 131 -11.57 3.94 1.39
C GLN A 131 -13.02 3.41 1.38
N CYS A 132 -13.50 2.86 2.50
CA CYS A 132 -14.90 2.45 2.63
C CYS A 132 -15.85 3.66 2.49
N PHE A 133 -15.53 4.79 3.14
CA PHE A 133 -16.33 6.01 2.98
C PHE A 133 -16.26 6.58 1.56
N VAL A 134 -15.09 6.55 0.92
CA VAL A 134 -14.94 7.00 -0.48
C VAL A 134 -15.77 6.11 -1.41
N ALA A 135 -15.69 4.79 -1.26
CA ALA A 135 -16.46 3.84 -2.08
C ALA A 135 -17.98 4.08 -1.94
N TYR A 136 -18.44 4.28 -0.70
CA TYR A 136 -19.84 4.61 -0.44
C TYR A 136 -20.25 5.96 -1.05
N ALA A 137 -19.41 6.98 -0.91
CA ALA A 137 -19.68 8.30 -1.48
C ALA A 137 -19.75 8.27 -3.01
N MET A 138 -18.84 7.53 -3.66
CA MET A 138 -18.84 7.34 -5.12
C MET A 138 -20.08 6.56 -5.59
N SER A 139 -20.51 5.54 -4.85
CA SER A 139 -21.72 4.76 -5.21
C SER A 139 -23.01 5.58 -5.17
N ILE A 140 -23.10 6.62 -4.35
CA ILE A 140 -24.27 7.48 -4.23
C ILE A 140 -24.20 8.69 -5.19
N ASN A 141 -22.98 9.15 -5.50
CA ASN A 141 -22.79 10.38 -6.25
C ASN A 141 -22.05 10.11 -7.58
N PRO A 142 -22.78 9.96 -8.71
CA PRO A 142 -22.16 9.73 -10.02
C PRO A 142 -21.24 10.84 -10.49
N VAL A 143 -21.43 12.08 -10.00
CA VAL A 143 -20.55 13.22 -10.34
C VAL A 143 -19.18 13.05 -9.68
N LEU A 144 -19.15 12.60 -8.43
CA LEU A 144 -17.92 12.30 -7.72
C LEU A 144 -17.19 11.10 -8.37
N ASP A 145 -17.94 10.08 -8.77
CA ASP A 145 -17.40 8.92 -9.46
C ASP A 145 -16.75 9.33 -10.78
N GLY A 146 -17.45 10.07 -11.65
CA GLY A 146 -16.91 10.58 -12.90
C GLY A 146 -15.73 11.54 -12.72
N PHE A 147 -15.70 12.32 -11.64
CA PHE A 147 -14.57 13.17 -11.31
C PHE A 147 -13.31 12.34 -10.98
N VAL A 148 -13.45 11.32 -10.13
CA VAL A 148 -12.36 10.42 -9.79
C VAL A 148 -11.85 9.70 -11.04
N ASP A 149 -12.74 9.22 -11.90
CA ASP A 149 -12.41 8.55 -13.14
C ASP A 149 -11.62 9.43 -14.11
N SER A 150 -11.87 10.73 -14.11
CA SER A 150 -11.13 11.66 -14.96
C SER A 150 -9.62 11.77 -14.64
N PHE A 151 -9.19 11.30 -13.47
CA PHE A 151 -7.79 11.31 -13.04
C PHE A 151 -7.15 9.91 -13.01
N LEU A 152 -7.95 8.85 -12.93
CA LEU A 152 -7.45 7.49 -12.83
C LEU A 152 -7.17 6.91 -14.22
N GLY A 153 -6.03 6.22 -14.35
CA GLY A 153 -5.66 5.46 -15.54
C GLY A 153 -5.43 3.99 -15.22
N GLY A 154 -5.17 3.20 -16.26
CA GLY A 154 -4.76 1.81 -16.16
C GLY A 154 -5.86 0.83 -15.73
N GLU A 155 -5.46 -0.30 -15.15
CA GLU A 155 -6.34 -1.40 -14.76
C GLU A 155 -7.35 -1.04 -13.66
N ALA A 156 -7.08 0.01 -12.88
CA ALA A 156 -8.00 0.49 -11.85
C ALA A 156 -9.36 0.93 -12.43
N PHE A 157 -9.37 1.32 -13.72
CA PHE A 157 -10.57 1.69 -14.46
C PHE A 157 -11.27 0.49 -15.09
N MET A 158 -10.51 -0.52 -15.55
CA MET A 158 -11.02 -1.66 -16.31
C MET A 158 -11.69 -2.73 -15.46
N GLY A 159 -11.41 -2.80 -14.15
CA GLY A 159 -11.92 -3.85 -13.25
C GLY A 159 -13.26 -3.54 -12.59
N ARG A 160 -14.01 -2.54 -13.05
CA ARG A 160 -15.30 -2.19 -12.47
C ARG A 160 -16.38 -3.13 -12.98
N ALA A 161 -16.83 -4.06 -12.12
CA ALA A 161 -18.02 -4.84 -12.39
C ALA A 161 -19.26 -4.06 -11.96
N GLU A 162 -20.31 -4.06 -12.80
CA GLU A 162 -21.58 -3.43 -12.48
C GLU A 162 -22.14 -3.91 -11.12
N GLY A 163 -22.61 -2.97 -10.31
CA GLY A 163 -23.24 -3.24 -9.02
C GLY A 163 -22.33 -3.42 -7.82
N ARG A 164 -21.00 -3.17 -7.95
CA ARG A 164 -20.06 -3.19 -6.81
C ARG A 164 -19.60 -1.79 -6.42
N MET A 165 -19.34 -1.59 -5.13
CA MET A 165 -18.74 -0.35 -4.60
C MET A 165 -17.23 -0.38 -4.78
N TYR A 166 -16.66 0.73 -5.23
CA TYR A 166 -15.21 0.88 -5.45
C TYR A 166 -14.65 2.08 -4.71
N GLY A 167 -13.48 1.89 -4.11
CA GLY A 167 -12.63 3.00 -3.66
C GLY A 167 -11.55 3.34 -4.68
N ILE A 168 -10.80 4.38 -4.40
CA ILE A 168 -9.68 4.82 -5.25
C ILE A 168 -8.53 3.80 -5.17
N GLY A 169 -8.10 3.25 -6.31
CA GLY A 169 -7.04 2.24 -6.36
C GLY A 169 -7.46 0.86 -5.83
N CYS A 170 -8.75 0.61 -5.68
CA CYS A 170 -9.32 -0.65 -5.22
C CYS A 170 -9.78 -1.50 -6.42
N ALA A 171 -8.86 -2.23 -7.05
CA ALA A 171 -9.23 -3.29 -7.98
C ALA A 171 -9.84 -4.48 -7.21
N LEU A 172 -10.82 -5.15 -7.81
CA LEU A 172 -11.71 -6.15 -7.19
C LEU A 172 -11.02 -7.15 -6.25
N ASP A 173 -10.12 -7.97 -6.80
CA ASP A 173 -9.51 -9.08 -6.06
C ASP A 173 -8.47 -8.61 -5.05
N VAL A 174 -7.70 -7.61 -5.45
CA VAL A 174 -6.64 -7.05 -4.61
C VAL A 174 -7.21 -6.23 -3.46
N ALA A 175 -8.36 -5.57 -3.65
CA ALA A 175 -9.05 -4.86 -2.59
C ALA A 175 -9.53 -5.83 -1.50
N GLY A 176 -10.18 -6.92 -1.88
CA GLY A 176 -10.64 -7.95 -0.94
C GLY A 176 -9.50 -8.50 -0.09
N LEU A 177 -8.35 -8.82 -0.69
CA LEU A 177 -7.15 -9.27 0.03
C LEU A 177 -6.64 -8.21 1.03
N ARG A 178 -6.60 -6.94 0.64
CA ARG A 178 -6.14 -5.84 1.50
C ARG A 178 -7.07 -5.62 2.68
N PHE A 179 -8.37 -5.56 2.45
CA PHE A 179 -9.36 -5.42 3.52
C PHE A 179 -9.31 -6.61 4.48
N SER A 180 -9.23 -7.84 3.98
CA SER A 180 -9.07 -9.04 4.81
C SER A 180 -7.80 -9.00 5.66
N THR A 181 -6.67 -8.56 5.09
CA THR A 181 -5.41 -8.37 5.83
C THR A 181 -5.57 -7.36 6.97
N ILE A 182 -6.32 -6.28 6.75
CA ILE A 182 -6.56 -5.28 7.80
C ILE A 182 -7.51 -5.79 8.88
N LEU A 183 -8.52 -6.58 8.54
CA LEU A 183 -9.36 -7.24 9.53
C LEU A 183 -8.54 -8.16 10.43
N ILE A 184 -7.65 -8.97 9.86
CA ILE A 184 -6.70 -9.80 10.62
C ILE A 184 -5.78 -8.94 11.49
N THR A 185 -5.30 -7.81 10.96
CA THR A 185 -4.44 -6.87 11.69
C THR A 185 -5.17 -6.27 12.91
N ILE A 186 -6.44 -5.91 12.77
CA ILE A 186 -7.25 -5.42 13.89
C ILE A 186 -7.35 -6.50 14.97
N VAL A 187 -7.70 -7.74 14.61
CA VAL A 187 -7.79 -8.85 15.55
C VAL A 187 -6.43 -9.10 16.23
N PHE A 188 -5.35 -9.09 15.46
CA PHE A 188 -3.99 -9.24 16.00
C PHE A 188 -3.65 -8.17 17.05
N LEU A 189 -3.97 -6.89 16.77
CA LEU A 189 -3.76 -5.80 17.73
C LEU A 189 -4.61 -5.98 18.99
N LEU A 190 -5.88 -6.37 18.84
CA LEU A 190 -6.78 -6.62 19.96
C LEU A 190 -6.29 -7.75 20.86
N MET A 191 -5.67 -8.78 20.29
CA MET A 191 -5.15 -9.92 21.06
C MET A 191 -3.79 -9.65 21.72
N ASN A 192 -2.87 -9.00 20.99
CA ASN A 192 -1.46 -8.91 21.42
C ASN A 192 -1.09 -7.58 22.08
N ASP A 193 -1.82 -6.49 21.81
CA ASP A 193 -1.51 -5.15 22.32
C ASP A 193 -2.63 -4.60 23.23
N TYR A 194 -3.48 -5.47 23.77
CA TYR A 194 -4.67 -5.12 24.54
C TYR A 194 -4.40 -4.09 25.63
N ALA A 195 -3.34 -4.26 26.41
CA ALA A 195 -3.00 -3.36 27.51
C ALA A 195 -2.81 -1.89 27.06
N HIS A 196 -2.25 -1.69 25.86
CA HIS A 196 -1.97 -0.36 25.33
C HIS A 196 -3.14 0.24 24.54
N ILE A 197 -4.04 -0.60 24.00
CA ILE A 197 -5.15 -0.16 23.15
C ILE A 197 -6.51 -0.19 23.87
N LYS A 198 -6.57 -0.63 25.11
CA LYS A 198 -7.82 -0.78 25.90
C LYS A 198 -8.76 0.42 25.75
N LYS A 199 -8.22 1.63 25.79
CA LYS A 199 -8.98 2.87 25.63
C LYS A 199 -9.59 3.03 24.24
N TYR A 200 -8.99 2.42 23.22
CA TYR A 200 -9.34 2.57 21.80
C TYR A 200 -10.07 1.36 21.23
N ILE A 201 -10.36 0.34 22.05
CA ILE A 201 -11.10 -0.86 21.61
C ILE A 201 -12.39 -0.52 20.87
N PRO A 202 -13.26 0.39 21.36
CA PRO A 202 -14.47 0.75 20.63
C PRO A 202 -14.18 1.26 19.21
N LEU A 203 -13.11 2.02 19.04
CA LEU A 203 -12.71 2.55 17.74
C LEU A 203 -12.27 1.43 16.78
N TYR A 204 -11.50 0.45 17.26
CA TYR A 204 -11.11 -0.72 16.46
C TYR A 204 -12.30 -1.59 16.08
N LEU A 205 -13.27 -1.77 16.98
CA LEU A 205 -14.51 -2.51 16.69
C LEU A 205 -15.37 -1.78 15.67
N VAL A 206 -15.49 -0.46 15.76
CA VAL A 206 -16.19 0.35 14.74
C VAL A 206 -15.49 0.25 13.39
N ALA A 207 -14.15 0.35 13.35
CA ALA A 207 -13.38 0.18 12.12
C ALA A 207 -13.58 -1.21 11.52
N PHE A 208 -13.56 -2.27 12.36
CA PHE A 208 -13.83 -3.63 11.92
C PHE A 208 -15.23 -3.76 11.29
N LEU A 209 -16.27 -3.23 11.95
CA LEU A 209 -17.63 -3.25 11.42
C LEU A 209 -17.74 -2.50 10.08
N ILE A 210 -17.16 -1.30 9.98
CA ILE A 210 -17.18 -0.52 8.73
C ILE A 210 -16.54 -1.31 7.59
N ILE A 211 -15.38 -1.93 7.82
CA ILE A 211 -14.65 -2.68 6.79
C ILE A 211 -15.41 -3.96 6.38
N THR A 212 -16.17 -4.57 7.28
CA THR A 212 -16.96 -5.78 6.97
C THR A 212 -18.29 -5.51 6.25
N THR A 213 -18.71 -4.24 6.16
CA THR A 213 -19.98 -3.86 5.48
C THR A 213 -19.80 -3.58 3.99
N ILE A 214 -18.59 -3.55 3.49
CA ILE A 214 -18.22 -3.35 2.08
C ILE A 214 -17.68 -4.62 1.46
#